data_24a65e9054280a2734acd0125be58187
#
_entry.id   24a65e9054280a2734acd0125be58187
#
_cell.length_a   1.000
_cell.length_b   1.000
_cell.length_c   1.000
_cell.angle_alpha   90.00
_cell.angle_beta   90.00
_cell.angle_gamma   90.00
#
_symmetry.space_group_name_H-M   'P 1'
#
loop_
_entity.id
_entity.type
_entity.pdbx_description
1 polymer ?
#
loop_
_entity_poly.entity_id
_entity_poly.type
_entity_poly.pdbx_seq_one_letter_code
_entity_poly.pdbx_strand_id
1 'polypeptide(L)'
;MNIFSSKKGVSPLVATVLLIAFAVALGAVVMSYGSSYYEGASTETAYLSGEELCNNINLEVHKVNNVNQICYEDKGAIRFTLVNKANIDIEKIRVLVTGEDIYVTELNSNYLKPGYPRSEELSYDFNAYGEIKQVEFIPIIKNGELEQLCFDNAVLKERIRKC
;
A
#
# COMPACT_ATOMS: atom_id res chain seq x y z
N MET A 1 -48.04 -55.28 -18.08
CA MET A 1 -48.34 -53.84 -18.40
C MET A 1 -47.04 -53.11 -18.31
N ASN A 2 -46.33 -52.97 -19.47
CA ASN A 2 -44.98 -52.36 -19.52
C ASN A 2 -45.11 -50.86 -19.82
N ILE A 3 -44.78 -50.05 -18.84
CA ILE A 3 -44.72 -48.64 -18.99
C ILE A 3 -43.29 -48.26 -19.50
N PHE A 4 -43.17 -48.10 -20.83
CA PHE A 4 -41.97 -47.56 -21.44
C PHE A 4 -41.88 -46.07 -21.10
N SER A 5 -41.10 -45.71 -20.09
CA SER A 5 -40.71 -44.34 -19.83
C SER A 5 -39.73 -43.89 -20.92
N SER A 6 -40.23 -43.13 -21.89
CA SER A 6 -39.42 -42.50 -22.93
C SER A 6 -38.55 -41.43 -22.29
N LYS A 7 -37.29 -41.74 -22.05
CA LYS A 7 -36.27 -40.74 -21.69
C LYS A 7 -35.97 -39.88 -22.93
N LYS A 8 -36.61 -38.70 -23.01
CA LYS A 8 -36.28 -37.72 -24.04
C LYS A 8 -34.90 -37.11 -23.65
N GLY A 9 -33.86 -37.64 -24.26
CA GLY A 9 -32.52 -37.06 -24.14
C GLY A 9 -32.49 -35.68 -24.79
N VAL A 10 -31.90 -34.72 -24.12
CA VAL A 10 -31.66 -33.38 -24.69
C VAL A 10 -30.65 -33.52 -25.84
N SER A 11 -30.98 -32.98 -27.03
CA SER A 11 -30.06 -33.00 -28.17
C SER A 11 -28.73 -32.35 -27.79
N PRO A 12 -27.58 -32.94 -28.15
CA PRO A 12 -26.26 -32.33 -27.87
C PRO A 12 -26.14 -30.87 -28.32
N LEU A 13 -26.82 -30.53 -29.40
CA LEU A 13 -26.86 -29.18 -29.96
C LEU A 13 -27.59 -28.20 -29.01
N VAL A 14 -28.67 -28.60 -28.38
CA VAL A 14 -29.37 -27.76 -27.38
C VAL A 14 -28.55 -27.61 -26.13
N ALA A 15 -27.81 -28.63 -25.69
CA ALA A 15 -26.93 -28.55 -24.55
C ALA A 15 -25.79 -27.56 -24.76
N THR A 16 -25.17 -27.54 -25.96
CA THR A 16 -24.09 -26.59 -26.27
C THR A 16 -24.60 -25.16 -26.34
N VAL A 17 -25.75 -24.90 -26.94
CA VAL A 17 -26.34 -23.55 -27.00
C VAL A 17 -26.69 -23.03 -25.60
N LEU A 18 -27.27 -23.88 -24.75
CA LEU A 18 -27.58 -23.52 -23.37
C LEU A 18 -26.29 -23.18 -22.57
N LEU A 19 -25.21 -23.94 -22.77
CA LEU A 19 -23.96 -23.73 -22.08
C LEU A 19 -23.31 -22.39 -22.47
N ILE A 20 -23.34 -22.07 -23.78
CA ILE A 20 -22.83 -20.78 -24.27
C ILE A 20 -23.67 -19.62 -23.74
N ALA A 21 -25.01 -19.74 -23.78
CA ALA A 21 -25.92 -18.72 -23.27
C ALA A 21 -25.69 -18.46 -21.77
N PHE A 22 -25.46 -19.51 -21.00
CA PHE A 22 -25.18 -19.41 -19.57
C PHE A 22 -23.82 -18.75 -19.29
N ALA A 23 -22.78 -19.11 -20.05
CA ALA A 23 -21.45 -18.51 -19.93
C ALA A 23 -21.47 -17.01 -20.24
N VAL A 24 -22.18 -16.59 -21.29
CA VAL A 24 -22.33 -15.18 -21.65
C VAL A 24 -23.12 -14.42 -20.58
N ALA A 25 -24.19 -14.99 -20.06
CA ALA A 25 -24.99 -14.38 -18.99
C ALA A 25 -24.18 -14.18 -17.70
N LEU A 26 -23.41 -15.19 -17.28
CA LEU A 26 -22.52 -15.08 -16.12
C LEU A 26 -21.43 -14.03 -16.35
N GLY A 27 -20.82 -13.98 -17.54
CA GLY A 27 -19.81 -12.98 -17.90
C GLY A 27 -20.36 -11.56 -17.81
N ALA A 28 -21.56 -11.31 -18.29
CA ALA A 28 -22.23 -10.02 -18.21
C ALA A 28 -22.52 -9.61 -16.74
N VAL A 29 -22.97 -10.56 -15.90
CA VAL A 29 -23.22 -10.32 -14.48
C VAL A 29 -21.91 -9.97 -13.76
N VAL A 30 -20.85 -10.73 -13.98
CA VAL A 30 -19.53 -10.46 -13.36
C VAL A 30 -18.98 -9.11 -13.79
N MET A 31 -19.10 -8.74 -15.07
CA MET A 31 -18.68 -7.41 -15.54
C MET A 31 -19.52 -6.30 -14.93
N SER A 32 -20.83 -6.48 -14.83
CA SER A 32 -21.73 -5.48 -14.22
C SER A 32 -21.45 -5.29 -12.73
N TYR A 33 -21.19 -6.35 -11.99
CA TYR A 33 -20.78 -6.24 -10.57
C TYR A 33 -19.36 -5.70 -10.43
N GLY A 34 -18.44 -6.09 -11.32
CA GLY A 34 -17.06 -5.59 -11.32
C GLY A 34 -16.99 -4.09 -11.57
N SER A 35 -17.75 -3.57 -12.55
CA SER A 35 -17.78 -2.13 -12.83
C SER A 35 -18.38 -1.32 -11.66
N SER A 36 -19.39 -1.84 -10.97
CA SER A 36 -19.98 -1.18 -9.79
C SER A 36 -18.98 -1.07 -8.62
N TYR A 37 -18.05 -2.00 -8.50
CA TYR A 37 -16.96 -1.92 -7.52
C TYR A 37 -15.91 -0.87 -7.89
N TYR A 38 -15.67 -0.64 -9.18
CA TYR A 38 -14.74 0.37 -9.67
C TYR A 38 -15.37 1.77 -9.70
N GLU A 39 -16.66 1.92 -10.02
CA GLU A 39 -17.36 3.21 -10.05
C GLU A 39 -17.64 3.77 -8.64
N GLY A 40 -17.70 2.93 -7.61
CA GLY A 40 -17.77 3.37 -6.22
C GLY A 40 -16.48 4.05 -5.70
N ALA A 41 -15.38 3.97 -6.47
CA ALA A 41 -14.11 4.61 -6.16
C ALA A 41 -13.88 5.93 -6.94
N SER A 42 -14.77 6.28 -7.87
CA SER A 42 -14.69 7.52 -8.66
C SER A 42 -15.89 8.41 -8.46
N THR A 43 -16.04 8.98 -7.26
CA THR A 43 -16.81 10.20 -7.11
C THR A 43 -15.95 11.33 -7.69
N GLU A 44 -16.33 11.78 -8.89
CA GLU A 44 -15.81 12.99 -9.51
C GLU A 44 -16.08 14.21 -8.62
N THR A 45 -15.10 14.51 -7.81
CA THR A 45 -14.71 15.88 -7.52
C THR A 45 -13.30 16.01 -8.06
N ALA A 46 -12.97 17.11 -8.73
CA ALA A 46 -11.68 17.39 -9.36
C ALA A 46 -10.54 17.49 -8.33
N TYR A 47 -10.30 16.38 -7.63
CA TYR A 47 -9.08 16.14 -6.90
C TYR A 47 -8.11 15.52 -7.90
N LEU A 48 -6.93 16.11 -8.02
CA LEU A 48 -5.79 15.47 -8.66
C LEU A 48 -5.77 14.01 -8.22
N SER A 49 -5.65 13.07 -9.15
CA SER A 49 -5.58 11.65 -8.78
C SER A 49 -4.52 11.51 -7.69
N GLY A 50 -4.78 10.72 -6.64
CA GLY A 50 -3.83 10.59 -5.53
C GLY A 50 -2.42 10.22 -6.00
N GLU A 51 -2.32 9.54 -7.12
CA GLU A 51 -1.10 9.19 -7.85
C GLU A 51 -0.34 10.43 -8.36
N GLU A 52 -1.03 11.43 -8.90
CA GLU A 52 -0.43 12.66 -9.40
C GLU A 52 0.13 13.55 -8.27
N LEU A 53 -0.49 13.53 -7.11
CA LEU A 53 0.03 14.21 -5.91
C LEU A 53 1.27 13.51 -5.35
N CYS A 54 1.30 12.18 -5.34
CA CYS A 54 2.44 11.41 -4.88
C CYS A 54 3.68 11.63 -5.76
N ASN A 55 3.53 11.86 -7.06
CA ASN A 55 4.65 12.13 -7.97
C ASN A 55 5.50 13.35 -7.58
N ASN A 56 4.94 14.27 -6.80
CA ASN A 56 5.64 15.46 -6.32
C ASN A 56 6.34 15.26 -4.96
N ILE A 57 6.31 14.06 -4.39
CA ILE A 57 6.98 13.73 -3.13
C ILE A 57 8.42 13.29 -3.39
N ASN A 58 9.32 13.77 -2.56
CA ASN A 58 10.70 13.31 -2.51
C ASN A 58 11.17 13.21 -1.06
N LEU A 59 10.91 12.05 -0.45
CA LEU A 59 11.36 11.70 0.89
C LEU A 59 12.71 11.01 0.81
N GLU A 60 13.65 11.38 1.66
CA GLU A 60 14.94 10.71 1.78
C GLU A 60 15.37 10.54 3.24
N VAL A 61 16.16 9.50 3.51
CA VAL A 61 16.95 9.43 4.72
C VAL A 61 18.13 10.38 4.57
N HIS A 62 18.25 11.33 5.50
CA HIS A 62 19.32 12.33 5.47
C HIS A 62 20.70 11.68 5.48
N LYS A 63 21.63 12.24 4.71
CA LYS A 63 23.01 11.76 4.63
C LYS A 63 23.98 12.80 5.14
N VAL A 64 24.91 12.37 5.99
CA VAL A 64 26.05 13.18 6.41
C VAL A 64 27.30 12.44 5.94
N ASN A 65 28.16 13.13 5.19
CA ASN A 65 29.36 12.52 4.60
C ASN A 65 29.08 11.22 3.85
N ASN A 66 28.01 11.19 3.06
CA ASN A 66 27.53 10.02 2.29
C ASN A 66 27.03 8.83 3.15
N VAL A 67 26.88 9.00 4.46
CA VAL A 67 26.38 7.98 5.37
C VAL A 67 24.93 8.29 5.74
N ASN A 68 24.03 7.32 5.49
CA ASN A 68 22.64 7.44 5.89
C ASN A 68 22.53 7.61 7.41
N GLN A 69 21.76 8.60 7.84
CA GLN A 69 21.48 8.85 9.26
C GLN A 69 20.30 7.97 9.69
N ILE A 70 20.56 6.68 9.77
CA ILE A 70 19.67 5.66 10.34
C ILE A 70 20.51 4.61 11.04
N CYS A 71 20.15 4.28 12.28
CA CYS A 71 20.82 3.25 13.09
C CYS A 71 19.86 2.70 14.15
N TYR A 72 20.21 1.56 14.76
CA TYR A 72 19.46 0.99 15.86
C TYR A 72 20.31 0.82 17.10
N GLU A 73 19.66 0.87 18.27
CA GLU A 73 20.28 0.60 19.57
C GLU A 73 19.84 -0.77 20.12
N ASP A 74 20.72 -1.44 20.86
CA ASP A 74 20.41 -2.74 21.50
C ASP A 74 19.21 -2.69 22.46
N LYS A 75 18.87 -1.50 22.93
CA LYS A 75 17.75 -1.29 23.87
C LYS A 75 16.39 -1.21 23.18
N GLY A 76 16.32 -1.41 21.88
CA GLY A 76 15.07 -1.38 21.13
C GLY A 76 14.68 0.02 20.63
N ALA A 77 15.64 0.83 20.23
CA ALA A 77 15.36 2.12 19.60
C ALA A 77 15.96 2.14 18.18
N ILE A 78 15.20 2.66 17.24
CA ILE A 78 15.65 2.97 15.87
C ILE A 78 15.68 4.48 15.75
N ARG A 79 16.86 5.05 15.53
CA ARG A 79 17.04 6.48 15.27
C ARG A 79 17.23 6.73 13.80
N PHE A 80 16.54 7.71 13.28
CA PHE A 80 16.68 8.12 11.90
C PHE A 80 16.45 9.60 11.71
N THR A 81 16.99 10.14 10.63
CA THR A 81 16.76 11.52 10.22
C THR A 81 16.21 11.50 8.80
N LEU A 82 15.02 12.06 8.62
CA LEU A 82 14.35 12.17 7.33
C LEU A 82 14.43 13.60 6.82
N VAL A 83 14.43 13.77 5.52
CA VAL A 83 14.35 15.06 4.85
C VAL A 83 13.36 14.98 3.69
N ASN A 84 12.48 15.95 3.63
CA ASN A 84 11.57 16.15 2.50
C ASN A 84 12.24 17.10 1.51
N LYS A 85 12.60 16.61 0.34
CA LYS A 85 13.19 17.41 -0.74
C LYS A 85 12.17 17.89 -1.76
N ALA A 86 10.90 17.57 -1.55
CA ALA A 86 9.80 18.07 -2.36
C ALA A 86 9.40 19.50 -1.94
N ASN A 87 8.46 20.08 -2.67
CA ASN A 87 7.89 21.40 -2.37
C ASN A 87 6.53 21.32 -1.65
N ILE A 88 6.09 20.12 -1.30
CA ILE A 88 4.82 19.86 -0.61
C ILE A 88 5.09 19.28 0.77
N ASP A 89 4.22 19.56 1.71
CA ASP A 89 4.32 19.03 3.06
C ASP A 89 3.93 17.55 3.09
N ILE A 90 4.67 16.74 3.86
CA ILE A 90 4.32 15.36 4.16
C ILE A 90 3.64 15.35 5.54
N GLU A 91 2.36 15.01 5.58
CA GLU A 91 1.53 15.09 6.78
C GLU A 91 1.91 14.05 7.83
N LYS A 92 2.14 12.83 7.38
CA LYS A 92 2.51 11.69 8.21
C LYS A 92 3.49 10.79 7.49
N ILE A 93 4.14 9.94 8.23
CA ILE A 93 5.01 8.90 7.69
C ILE A 93 4.62 7.59 8.34
N ARG A 94 4.24 6.61 7.53
CA ARG A 94 4.08 5.23 7.99
C ARG A 94 5.42 4.56 7.94
N VAL A 95 5.82 3.93 9.03
CA VAL A 95 7.09 3.21 9.15
C VAL A 95 6.79 1.73 9.25
N LEU A 96 7.38 0.95 8.35
CA LEU A 96 7.38 -0.51 8.40
C LEU A 96 8.78 -0.98 8.76
N VAL A 97 8.88 -1.75 9.82
CA VAL A 97 10.14 -2.41 10.20
C VAL A 97 9.94 -3.90 10.01
N THR A 98 10.73 -4.49 9.13
CA THR A 98 10.69 -5.92 8.84
C THR A 98 11.83 -6.62 9.58
N GLY A 99 11.47 -7.51 10.48
CA GLY A 99 12.35 -8.44 11.17
C GLY A 99 12.00 -9.87 10.83
N GLU A 100 11.69 -10.68 11.82
CA GLU A 100 11.03 -11.99 11.67
C GLU A 100 9.53 -11.78 11.41
N ASP A 101 8.96 -10.79 12.11
CA ASP A 101 7.62 -10.26 11.87
C ASP A 101 7.69 -8.79 11.43
N ILE A 102 6.55 -8.24 11.00
CA ILE A 102 6.44 -6.85 10.53
C ILE A 102 5.87 -5.98 11.64
N TYR A 103 6.63 -4.96 12.03
CA TYR A 103 6.17 -3.90 12.90
C TYR A 103 5.75 -2.68 12.07
N VAL A 104 4.51 -2.21 12.27
CA VAL A 104 3.96 -1.05 11.55
C VAL A 104 3.58 0.02 12.56
N THR A 105 3.99 1.24 12.31
CA THR A 105 3.61 2.41 13.10
C THR A 105 3.49 3.66 12.24
N GLU A 106 2.88 4.70 12.77
CA GLU A 106 2.77 6.00 12.11
C GLU A 106 3.41 7.08 12.98
N LEU A 107 4.21 7.91 12.35
CA LEU A 107 4.76 9.10 12.97
C LEU A 107 3.73 10.22 12.85
N ASN A 108 2.94 10.40 13.91
CA ASN A 108 1.80 11.33 13.93
C ASN A 108 2.17 12.77 14.28
N SER A 109 3.37 13.00 14.76
CA SER A 109 3.75 14.29 15.25
C SER A 109 4.53 15.06 14.22
N ASN A 110 3.82 15.90 13.51
CA ASN A 110 4.43 16.95 12.75
C ASN A 110 4.90 16.56 11.36
N TYR A 111 4.15 17.02 10.42
CA TYR A 111 4.49 16.96 9.03
C TYR A 111 5.93 17.40 8.74
N LEU A 112 6.54 16.74 7.78
CA LEU A 112 7.90 17.02 7.36
C LEU A 112 7.89 18.14 6.32
N LYS A 113 8.29 19.34 6.73
CA LYS A 113 8.37 20.50 5.84
C LYS A 113 9.46 20.34 4.78
N PRO A 114 9.26 20.92 3.60
CA PRO A 114 10.28 20.98 2.57
C PRO A 114 11.61 21.51 3.06
N GLY A 115 12.68 20.78 2.78
CA GLY A 115 14.07 21.21 3.04
C GLY A 115 14.57 21.06 4.47
N TYR A 116 13.72 20.75 5.45
CA TYR A 116 14.14 20.65 6.85
C TYR A 116 14.34 19.19 7.25
N PRO A 117 15.57 18.76 7.60
CA PRO A 117 15.82 17.44 8.15
C PRO A 117 15.22 17.34 9.56
N ARG A 118 14.61 16.19 9.83
CA ARG A 118 14.01 15.89 11.12
C ARG A 118 14.48 14.55 11.64
N SER A 119 14.98 14.55 12.87
CA SER A 119 15.41 13.35 13.58
C SER A 119 14.29 12.85 14.46
N GLU A 120 14.06 11.54 14.41
CA GLU A 120 13.04 10.83 15.19
C GLU A 120 13.64 9.56 15.79
N GLU A 121 13.03 9.12 16.87
CA GLU A 121 13.35 7.87 17.55
C GLU A 121 12.09 7.02 17.64
N LEU A 122 12.20 5.77 17.20
CA LEU A 122 11.12 4.79 17.18
C LEU A 122 11.47 3.65 18.13
N SER A 123 10.58 3.33 19.07
CA SER A 123 10.73 2.16 19.92
C SER A 123 10.43 0.88 19.12
N TYR A 124 11.29 -0.12 19.24
CA TYR A 124 11.18 -1.40 18.56
C TYR A 124 11.51 -2.55 19.50
N ASP A 125 10.66 -3.55 19.57
CA ASP A 125 10.87 -4.72 20.42
C ASP A 125 11.48 -5.88 19.63
N PHE A 126 12.79 -6.11 19.81
CA PHE A 126 13.52 -7.21 19.18
C PHE A 126 13.01 -8.60 19.58
N ASN A 127 12.42 -8.74 20.78
CA ASN A 127 11.89 -10.04 21.22
C ASN A 127 10.58 -10.38 20.51
N ALA A 128 9.79 -9.36 20.15
CA ALA A 128 8.51 -9.55 19.48
C ALA A 128 8.67 -9.67 17.96
N TYR A 129 9.60 -8.90 17.35
CA TYR A 129 9.69 -8.77 15.89
C TYR A 129 11.01 -9.25 15.28
N GLY A 130 11.95 -9.71 16.12
CA GLY A 130 13.26 -10.22 15.69
C GLY A 130 14.25 -9.14 15.27
N GLU A 131 15.36 -9.55 14.64
CA GLU A 131 16.39 -8.63 14.15
C GLU A 131 15.91 -7.81 12.95
N ILE A 132 16.26 -6.53 12.93
CA ILE A 132 15.85 -5.62 11.86
C ILE A 132 16.57 -5.98 10.55
N LYS A 133 15.81 -6.35 9.53
CA LYS A 133 16.28 -6.62 8.17
C LYS A 133 16.19 -5.39 7.29
N GLN A 134 15.05 -4.69 7.39
CA GLN A 134 14.79 -3.47 6.63
C GLN A 134 13.84 -2.52 7.36
N VAL A 135 13.94 -1.24 7.03
CA VAL A 135 12.98 -0.21 7.45
C VAL A 135 12.50 0.53 6.20
N GLU A 136 11.21 0.70 6.09
CA GLU A 136 10.56 1.39 4.99
C GLU A 136 9.75 2.57 5.53
N PHE A 137 9.91 3.72 4.90
CA PHE A 137 9.21 4.96 5.24
C PHE A 137 8.27 5.32 4.09
N ILE A 138 6.97 5.24 4.33
CA ILE A 138 5.93 5.54 3.35
C ILE A 138 5.34 6.90 3.69
N PRO A 139 5.51 7.92 2.82
CA PRO A 139 4.92 9.23 3.06
C PRO A 139 3.40 9.20 2.88
N ILE A 140 2.71 9.95 3.71
CA ILE A 140 1.27 10.16 3.68
C ILE A 140 1.02 11.65 3.50
N ILE A 141 0.25 11.98 2.49
CA ILE A 141 -0.17 13.35 2.18
C ILE A 141 -1.67 13.51 2.38
N LYS A 142 -2.10 14.73 2.52
CA LYS A 142 -3.52 15.09 2.54
C LYS A 142 -4.00 15.55 1.18
N ASN A 143 -5.10 14.97 0.73
CA ASN A 143 -5.87 15.43 -0.42
C ASN A 143 -7.28 15.81 0.06
N GLY A 144 -7.46 17.06 0.43
CA GLY A 144 -8.67 17.50 1.13
C GLY A 144 -8.78 16.86 2.52
N GLU A 145 -9.82 16.07 2.75
CA GLU A 145 -10.02 15.31 3.99
C GLU A 145 -9.45 13.87 3.95
N LEU A 146 -9.01 13.42 2.77
CA LEU A 146 -8.52 12.06 2.57
C LEU A 146 -7.00 11.99 2.75
N GLU A 147 -6.54 10.94 3.41
CA GLU A 147 -5.13 10.59 3.52
C GLU A 147 -4.74 9.64 2.39
N GLN A 148 -3.70 10.00 1.65
CA GLN A 148 -3.15 9.21 0.56
C GLN A 148 -1.76 8.68 0.91
N LEU A 149 -1.58 7.36 0.88
CA LEU A 149 -0.29 6.71 1.01
C LEU A 149 0.43 6.70 -0.34
N CYS A 150 1.68 7.14 -0.34
CA CYS A 150 2.51 7.21 -1.54
C CYS A 150 3.56 6.09 -1.53
N PHE A 151 3.14 4.89 -1.91
CA PHE A 151 3.99 3.69 -1.90
C PHE A 151 5.15 3.78 -2.89
N ASP A 152 4.94 4.37 -4.07
CA ASP A 152 5.99 4.50 -5.10
C ASP A 152 7.11 5.46 -4.67
N ASN A 153 6.82 6.32 -3.68
CA ASN A 153 7.78 7.26 -3.10
C ASN A 153 8.30 6.79 -1.73
N ALA A 154 8.08 5.52 -1.39
CA ALA A 154 8.58 4.94 -0.16
C ALA A 154 10.11 4.85 -0.16
N VAL A 155 10.71 5.06 0.98
CA VAL A 155 12.15 4.99 1.17
C VAL A 155 12.51 3.74 1.93
N LEU A 156 13.07 2.77 1.22
CA LEU A 156 13.54 1.52 1.79
C LEU A 156 15.01 1.63 2.23
N LYS A 157 15.31 1.15 3.43
CA LYS A 157 16.68 0.99 3.96
C LYS A 157 16.88 -0.41 4.49
N GLU A 158 17.84 -1.08 3.92
CA GLU A 158 18.34 -2.38 4.34
C GLU A 158 19.68 -2.25 5.09
N ARG A 159 20.05 -3.28 5.81
CA ARG A 159 21.36 -3.37 6.50
C ARG A 159 21.61 -2.16 7.40
N ILE A 160 20.67 -1.89 8.28
CA ILE A 160 20.78 -0.78 9.22
C ILE A 160 21.90 -1.10 10.20
N ARG A 161 22.79 -0.15 10.39
CA ARG A 161 23.91 -0.29 11.32
C ARG A 161 23.46 -0.06 12.76
N LYS A 162 24.22 -0.62 13.67
CA LYS A 162 24.12 -0.25 15.08
C LYS A 162 24.61 1.18 15.29
N CYS A 163 23.96 1.97 16.15
CA CYS A 163 24.43 3.32 16.52
C CYS A 163 25.78 3.26 17.32
#